data_b2d5d9dd66ac0f147810e75e45078d6d
#
_entry.id   b2d5d9dd66ac0f147810e75e45078d6d
#
_cell.length_a   1.000
_cell.length_b   1.000
_cell.length_c   1.000
_cell.angle_alpha   90.00
_cell.angle_beta   90.00
_cell.angle_gamma   90.00
#
_symmetry.space_group_name_H-M   'P 1'
#
loop_
_entity.id
_entity.type
_entity.pdbx_description
1 polymer ?
#
loop_
_entity_poly.entity_id
_entity_poly.type
_entity_poly.pdbx_seq_one_letter_code
_entity_poly.pdbx_strand_id
1 'polypeptide(L)'
;MKEIKAIIRPFKLLDVTEALQKIKGLPGVTVSEIKGFGKSRAKNAKDKVTYELVEFIPRIKLEVVVADEMADEVVNIIQRYSHTGNTGDGKIFVINVEEVVKIRTNERGKEAV
;
A
#
# COMPACT_ATOMS: atom_id res chain seq x y z
N MET A 1 -7.01 -15.45 -2.11
CA MET A 1 -6.60 -14.17 -2.72
C MET A 1 -6.48 -13.10 -1.66
N LYS A 2 -5.46 -12.29 -1.77
CA LYS A 2 -5.20 -11.21 -0.81
C LYS A 2 -5.02 -9.89 -1.53
N GLU A 3 -5.59 -8.83 -0.99
CA GLU A 3 -5.22 -7.47 -1.37
C GLU A 3 -4.10 -7.00 -0.45
N ILE A 4 -3.01 -6.57 -1.04
CA ILE A 4 -1.93 -5.93 -0.32
C ILE A 4 -2.09 -4.43 -0.57
N LYS A 5 -2.34 -3.70 0.49
CA LYS A 5 -2.48 -2.25 0.45
C LYS A 5 -1.36 -1.63 1.28
N ALA A 6 -0.58 -0.76 0.70
CA ALA A 6 0.52 -0.12 1.39
C ALA A 6 0.43 1.40 1.27
N ILE A 7 0.64 2.07 2.39
CA ILE A 7 0.77 3.53 2.43
C ILE A 7 2.24 3.81 2.69
N ILE A 8 2.91 4.45 1.75
CA ILE A 8 4.36 4.64 1.79
C ILE A 8 4.74 6.11 1.54
N ARG A 9 6.00 6.43 1.81
CA ARG A 9 6.55 7.75 1.47
C ARG A 9 6.66 7.90 -0.05
N PRO A 10 6.33 9.08 -0.61
CA PRO A 10 6.41 9.27 -2.07
C PRO A 10 7.78 8.97 -2.66
N PHE A 11 8.87 9.34 -1.99
CA PHE A 11 10.21 9.14 -2.54
C PHE A 11 10.67 7.67 -2.56
N LYS A 12 9.89 6.77 -1.93
CA LYS A 12 10.15 5.33 -1.97
C LYS A 12 9.45 4.61 -3.11
N LEU A 13 8.55 5.30 -3.81
CA LEU A 13 7.73 4.67 -4.85
C LEU A 13 8.57 3.97 -5.92
N LEU A 14 9.59 4.65 -6.44
CA LEU A 14 10.42 4.09 -7.51
C LEU A 14 11.14 2.81 -7.06
N ASP A 15 11.75 2.83 -5.88
CA ASP A 15 12.46 1.67 -5.34
C ASP A 15 11.52 0.49 -5.15
N VAL A 16 10.34 0.74 -4.60
CA VAL A 16 9.34 -0.31 -4.37
C VAL A 16 8.83 -0.88 -5.69
N THR A 17 8.50 -0.04 -6.65
CA THR A 17 7.97 -0.51 -7.93
C THR A 17 9.01 -1.28 -8.74
N GLU A 18 10.25 -0.86 -8.73
CA GLU A 18 11.34 -1.60 -9.39
C GLU A 18 11.51 -3.00 -8.78
N ALA A 19 11.46 -3.08 -7.44
CA ALA A 19 11.58 -4.36 -6.76
C ALA A 19 10.38 -5.27 -7.03
N LEU A 20 9.17 -4.71 -7.03
CA LEU A 20 7.95 -5.48 -7.31
C LEU A 20 7.96 -6.04 -8.74
N GLN A 21 8.44 -5.27 -9.70
CA GLN A 21 8.50 -5.72 -11.10
C GLN A 21 9.37 -6.94 -11.31
N LYS A 22 10.27 -7.24 -10.37
CA LYS A 22 11.13 -8.43 -10.44
C LYS A 22 10.44 -9.69 -9.96
N ILE A 23 9.28 -9.57 -9.32
CA ILE A 23 8.51 -10.74 -8.88
C ILE A 23 7.82 -11.36 -10.09
N LYS A 24 8.19 -12.59 -10.40
CA LYS A 24 7.60 -13.32 -11.52
C LYS A 24 6.12 -13.60 -11.25
N GLY A 25 5.28 -13.26 -12.22
CA GLY A 25 3.85 -13.52 -12.12
C GLY A 25 3.06 -12.50 -11.31
N LEU A 26 3.70 -11.39 -10.92
CA LEU A 26 2.99 -10.34 -10.19
C LEU A 26 1.92 -9.71 -11.09
N PRO A 27 0.66 -9.60 -10.60
CA PRO A 27 -0.37 -8.86 -11.32
C PRO A 27 -0.08 -7.37 -11.34
N GLY A 28 -0.92 -6.61 -12.03
CA GLY A 28 -0.79 -5.16 -12.08
C GLY A 28 -0.94 -4.50 -10.70
N VAL A 29 -0.17 -3.46 -10.48
CA VAL A 29 -0.20 -2.69 -9.23
C VAL A 29 -0.87 -1.35 -9.51
N THR A 30 -1.80 -0.96 -8.66
CA THR A 30 -2.45 0.34 -8.72
C THR A 30 -1.76 1.30 -7.77
N VAL A 31 -1.47 2.50 -8.25
CA VAL A 31 -0.80 3.54 -7.48
C VAL A 31 -1.72 4.76 -7.40
N SER A 32 -1.89 5.29 -6.20
CA SER A 32 -2.68 6.51 -5.97
C SER A 32 -1.88 7.50 -5.13
N GLU A 33 -1.99 8.77 -5.48
CA GLU A 33 -1.48 9.84 -4.64
C GLU A 33 -2.55 10.20 -3.62
N ILE A 34 -2.19 10.21 -2.34
CA ILE A 34 -3.10 10.48 -1.23
C ILE A 34 -2.48 11.48 -0.27
N LYS A 35 -3.29 11.94 0.67
CA LYS A 35 -2.84 12.82 1.74
C LYS A 35 -3.38 12.30 3.06
N GLY A 36 -2.60 12.43 4.11
CA GLY A 36 -3.04 12.02 5.43
C GLY A 36 -2.19 12.63 6.53
N PHE A 37 -2.61 12.43 7.75
CA PHE A 37 -1.79 12.72 8.92
C PHE A 37 -1.82 11.52 9.86
N GLY A 38 -0.69 11.28 10.51
CA GLY A 38 -0.53 10.12 11.36
C GLY A 38 -0.86 10.40 12.83
N LYS A 39 -0.92 9.33 13.59
CA LYS A 39 -1.21 9.35 15.02
C LYS A 39 -0.24 10.22 15.82
N SER A 40 1.04 10.22 15.47
CA SER A 40 2.04 11.01 16.17
C SER A 40 1.80 12.52 16.00
N ARG A 41 1.36 12.94 14.82
CA ARG A 41 1.04 14.34 14.58
C ARG A 41 -0.22 14.77 15.35
N ALA A 42 -1.26 13.93 15.35
CA ALA A 42 -2.47 14.19 16.12
C ALA A 42 -2.19 14.27 17.62
N LYS A 43 -1.27 13.45 18.14
CA LYS A 43 -0.84 13.51 19.55
C LYS A 43 -0.18 14.82 19.93
N ASN A 44 0.45 15.50 18.99
CA ASN A 44 1.14 16.75 19.24
C ASN A 44 0.19 17.96 19.21
N ALA A 45 -1.03 17.77 18.76
CA ALA A 45 -2.07 18.80 18.81
C ALA A 45 -2.58 18.93 20.23
N LYS A 46 -2.31 20.06 20.88
CA LYS A 46 -2.62 20.28 22.29
C LYS A 46 -4.03 20.82 22.52
N ASP A 47 -4.63 21.39 21.50
CA ASP A 47 -5.97 21.95 21.57
C ASP A 47 -6.64 21.83 20.20
N LYS A 48 -7.93 22.16 20.16
CA LYS A 48 -8.73 22.05 18.93
C LYS A 48 -8.20 22.93 17.80
N VAL A 49 -7.75 24.12 18.12
CA VAL A 49 -7.22 25.06 17.12
C VAL A 49 -5.95 24.49 16.49
N THR A 50 -5.05 23.96 17.31
CA THR A 50 -3.82 23.33 16.84
C THR A 50 -4.14 22.11 15.97
N TYR A 51 -5.11 21.31 16.39
CA TYR A 51 -5.54 20.13 15.63
C TYR A 51 -6.10 20.52 14.25
N GLU A 52 -6.90 21.59 14.19
CA GLU A 52 -7.47 22.08 12.94
C GLU A 52 -6.41 22.60 11.97
N LEU A 53 -5.25 22.99 12.49
CA LEU A 53 -4.12 23.48 11.69
C LEU A 53 -3.16 22.37 11.25
N VAL A 54 -3.46 21.11 11.58
CA VAL A 54 -2.62 19.97 11.16
C VAL A 54 -2.62 19.88 9.65
N GLU A 55 -1.44 19.88 9.06
CA GLU A 55 -1.27 19.73 7.62
C GLU A 55 -1.39 18.27 7.20
N PHE A 56 -2.04 18.06 6.07
CA PHE A 56 -2.04 16.76 5.42
C PHE A 56 -0.73 16.58 4.66
N ILE A 57 -0.11 15.43 4.87
CA ILE A 57 1.18 15.08 4.25
C ILE A 57 0.94 14.19 3.06
N PRO A 58 1.59 14.45 1.90
CA PRO A 58 1.48 13.58 0.74
C PRO A 58 2.01 12.17 1.04
N ARG A 59 1.30 11.17 0.56
CA ARG A 59 1.68 9.76 0.64
C ARG A 59 1.28 9.06 -0.65
N ILE A 60 1.81 7.86 -0.84
CA ILE A 60 1.44 7.00 -1.96
C ILE A 60 0.71 5.77 -1.40
N LYS A 61 -0.38 5.42 -2.05
CA LYS A 61 -1.08 4.17 -1.78
C LYS A 61 -0.81 3.20 -2.93
N LEU A 62 -0.31 2.02 -2.59
CA LEU A 62 -0.14 0.91 -3.51
C LEU A 62 -1.20 -0.13 -3.22
N GLU A 63 -1.80 -0.68 -4.27
CA GLU A 63 -2.78 -1.76 -4.13
C GLU A 63 -2.50 -2.84 -5.18
N VAL A 64 -2.44 -4.08 -4.73
CA VAL A 64 -2.30 -5.24 -5.60
C VAL A 64 -3.04 -6.42 -5.00
N VAL A 65 -3.76 -7.15 -5.85
CA VAL A 65 -4.43 -8.39 -5.44
C VAL A 65 -3.60 -9.56 -5.97
N VAL A 66 -3.24 -10.49 -5.08
CA VAL A 66 -2.38 -11.63 -5.41
C VAL A 66 -2.98 -12.93 -4.87
N ALA A 67 -2.51 -14.04 -5.42
CA ALA A 67 -2.79 -15.36 -4.83
C ALA A 67 -2.18 -15.44 -3.43
N ASP A 68 -2.74 -16.27 -2.57
CA ASP A 68 -2.28 -16.41 -1.19
C ASP A 68 -0.78 -16.73 -1.11
N GLU A 69 -0.30 -17.57 -2.01
CA GLU A 69 1.09 -18.03 -2.05
C GLU A 69 2.09 -16.91 -2.33
N MET A 70 1.64 -15.85 -2.95
CA MET A 70 2.51 -14.71 -3.30
C MET A 70 2.47 -13.58 -2.26
N ALA A 71 1.51 -13.63 -1.35
CA ALA A 71 1.26 -12.50 -0.44
C ALA A 71 2.47 -12.14 0.42
N ASP A 72 3.11 -13.13 1.05
CA ASP A 72 4.24 -12.88 1.94
C ASP A 72 5.42 -12.26 1.18
N GLU A 73 5.71 -12.73 -0.02
CA GLU A 73 6.79 -12.17 -0.83
C GLU A 73 6.54 -10.71 -1.17
N VAL A 74 5.32 -10.38 -1.57
CA VAL A 74 4.93 -8.99 -1.89
C VAL A 74 5.05 -8.11 -0.67
N VAL A 75 4.53 -8.54 0.48
CA VAL A 75 4.62 -7.79 1.74
C VAL A 75 6.08 -7.54 2.12
N ASN A 76 6.91 -8.56 2.07
CA ASN A 76 8.32 -8.45 2.43
C ASN A 76 9.09 -7.48 1.52
N ILE A 77 8.81 -7.52 0.23
CA ILE A 77 9.43 -6.60 -0.73
C ILE A 77 8.99 -5.15 -0.45
N ILE A 78 7.70 -4.91 -0.27
CA ILE A 78 7.21 -3.56 0.02
C ILE A 78 7.82 -3.04 1.33
N GLN A 79 7.82 -3.85 2.38
CA GLN A 79 8.38 -3.45 3.67
C GLN A 79 9.86 -3.09 3.54
N ARG A 80 10.61 -3.93 2.89
CA ARG A 80 12.06 -3.75 2.74
C ARG A 80 12.42 -2.47 2.01
N TYR A 81 11.75 -2.20 0.90
CA TYR A 81 12.08 -1.07 0.04
C TYR A 81 11.38 0.23 0.44
N SER A 82 10.38 0.16 1.33
CA SER A 82 9.72 1.35 1.90
C SER A 82 10.37 1.82 3.20
N HIS A 83 11.13 0.96 3.85
CA HIS A 83 11.68 1.16 5.18
C HIS A 83 12.74 2.26 5.22
N THR A 84 12.62 3.20 6.16
CA THR A 84 13.67 4.14 6.53
C THR A 84 14.07 3.97 8.00
N GLY A 85 13.18 3.46 8.83
CA GLY A 85 13.34 3.35 10.27
C GLY A 85 12.82 4.56 11.03
N ASN A 86 12.29 5.54 10.32
CA ASN A 86 11.74 6.75 10.91
C ASN A 86 10.23 6.70 11.04
N THR A 87 9.70 7.43 12.00
CA THR A 87 8.25 7.62 12.12
C THR A 87 7.69 8.19 10.83
N GLY A 88 6.60 7.61 10.35
CA GLY A 88 5.99 8.05 9.09
C GLY A 88 6.31 7.16 7.89
N ASP A 89 6.97 6.02 8.10
CA ASP A 89 7.24 5.05 7.02
C ASP A 89 5.98 4.44 6.43
N GLY A 90 4.89 4.48 7.17
CA GLY A 90 3.61 3.95 6.71
C GLY A 90 3.32 2.54 7.20
N LYS A 91 2.34 1.92 6.57
CA LYS A 91 1.85 0.58 6.96
C LYS A 91 1.46 -0.22 5.74
N ILE A 92 1.46 -1.54 5.93
CA ILE A 92 0.99 -2.48 4.93
C ILE A 92 -0.19 -3.23 5.53
N PHE A 93 -1.26 -3.35 4.78
CA PHE A 93 -2.46 -4.09 5.17
C PHE A 93 -2.63 -5.28 4.25
N VAL A 94 -2.96 -6.43 4.81
CA VAL A 94 -3.27 -7.64 4.07
C VAL A 94 -4.74 -7.96 4.31
N ILE A 95 -5.53 -8.00 3.26
CA ILE A 95 -6.99 -8.11 3.34
C ILE A 95 -7.43 -9.30 2.51
N ASN A 96 -8.34 -10.09 3.05
CA ASN A 96 -8.94 -11.19 2.29
C ASN A 96 -9.84 -10.66 1.18
N VAL A 97 -9.67 -11.20 -0.01
CA VAL A 97 -10.50 -10.90 -1.17
C VAL A 97 -11.39 -12.11 -1.44
N GLU A 98 -12.68 -11.93 -1.36
CA GLU A 98 -13.63 -13.03 -1.57
C GLU A 98 -13.74 -13.42 -3.04
N GLU A 99 -13.75 -12.44 -3.92
CA GLU A 99 -14.00 -12.67 -5.33
C GLU A 99 -13.23 -11.67 -6.19
N VAL A 100 -12.73 -12.12 -7.31
CA VAL A 100 -12.15 -11.27 -8.37
C VAL A 100 -12.88 -11.59 -9.66
N VAL A 101 -13.28 -10.57 -10.37
CA VAL A 101 -13.91 -10.70 -11.69
C VAL A 101 -13.10 -9.89 -12.69
N LYS A 102 -12.61 -10.56 -13.71
CA LYS A 102 -11.90 -9.87 -14.81
C LYS A 102 -12.94 -9.26 -15.74
N ILE A 103 -12.95 -7.95 -15.84
CA ILE A 103 -13.98 -7.23 -16.60
C ILE A 103 -14.00 -7.66 -18.09
N ARG A 104 -12.82 -7.83 -18.67
CA ARG A 104 -12.71 -8.15 -20.10
C ARG A 104 -13.33 -9.50 -20.47
N THR A 105 -13.16 -10.51 -19.60
CA THR A 105 -13.50 -11.90 -19.92
C THR A 105 -14.61 -12.48 -19.08
N ASN A 106 -14.98 -11.81 -17.99
CA ASN A 106 -15.89 -12.33 -16.95
C ASN A 106 -15.34 -13.57 -16.22
N GLU A 107 -14.05 -13.87 -16.35
CA GLU A 107 -13.41 -14.90 -15.54
C GLU A 107 -13.47 -14.52 -14.06
N ARG A 108 -13.58 -15.54 -13.20
CA ARG A 108 -13.80 -15.35 -11.76
C ARG A 108 -12.82 -16.18 -10.93
N GLY A 109 -12.56 -15.68 -9.72
CA GLY A 109 -11.73 -16.37 -8.75
C GLY A 109 -10.24 -16.24 -9.03
N LYS A 110 -9.47 -17.26 -8.63
CA LYS A 110 -8.00 -17.24 -8.72
C LYS A 110 -7.48 -16.96 -10.13
N GLU A 111 -8.17 -17.46 -11.13
CA GLU A 111 -7.74 -17.32 -12.52
C GLU A 111 -7.97 -15.91 -13.07
N ALA A 112 -8.75 -15.11 -12.37
CA ALA A 112 -9.01 -13.73 -12.74
C ALA A 112 -7.97 -12.74 -12.16
N VAL A 113 -7.14 -13.22 -11.25
CA VAL A 113 -6.14 -12.36 -10.60
C VAL A 113 -5.03 -11.92 -11.55
#